data_ed193519c92a2c268b042a440646d5af
#
_entry.id   ed193519c92a2c268b042a440646d5af
#
_cell.length_a   1.000
_cell.length_b   1.000
_cell.length_c   1.000
_cell.angle_alpha   90.00
_cell.angle_beta   90.00
_cell.angle_gamma   90.00
#
_symmetry.space_group_name_H-M   'P 1'
#
loop_
_entity.id
_entity.type
_entity.pdbx_description
1 polymer ?
#
loop_
_entity_poly.entity_id
_entity_poly.type
_entity_poly.pdbx_seq_one_letter_code
_entity_poly.pdbx_strand_id
1 'polypeptide(L)'
;MGSKLPKVPLDVAATGPKIIAMGAELGERVSFSLGADIERIKCGVDQVKAVVNKNTVNQKVPPSLGVYLNICIHNDIDRAAELVRPGVGIFAHFTGMPGANRDNINQADQTVFDALGKEYDKKRHGRAEASHAQKMPMEFIERFSLIGSAEKCIERLLSIKELGIDRIFVIGPRPDHFGQEANEALARFAKEVIPVLRD
;
A
#
# COMPACT_ATOMS: atom_id res chain seq x y z
N MET A 1 8.52 -27.79 -26.90
CA MET A 1 9.63 -27.93 -25.94
C MET A 1 9.24 -27.11 -24.72
N GLY A 2 8.96 -27.76 -23.57
CA GLY A 2 8.70 -27.04 -22.32
C GLY A 2 9.98 -26.39 -21.78
N SER A 3 9.90 -25.18 -21.29
CA SER A 3 11.03 -24.51 -20.60
C SER A 3 11.47 -25.34 -19.40
N LYS A 4 12.78 -25.62 -19.29
CA LYS A 4 13.39 -26.25 -18.10
C LYS A 4 13.53 -25.28 -16.92
N LEU A 5 13.16 -24.01 -17.11
CA LEU A 5 13.24 -23.00 -16.06
C LEU A 5 12.05 -23.17 -15.08
N PRO A 6 12.27 -22.90 -13.78
CA PRO A 6 11.19 -22.93 -12.80
C PRO A 6 10.13 -21.88 -13.16
N LYS A 7 8.87 -22.19 -12.85
CA LYS A 7 7.75 -21.25 -13.02
C LYS A 7 7.99 -19.98 -12.20
N VAL A 8 7.84 -18.82 -12.83
CA VAL A 8 7.83 -17.55 -12.13
C VAL A 8 6.53 -17.43 -11.30
N PRO A 9 6.60 -17.12 -10.00
CA PRO A 9 5.41 -16.93 -9.18
C PRO A 9 4.52 -15.81 -9.72
N LEU A 10 3.22 -16.06 -9.77
CA LEU A 10 2.21 -15.03 -10.09
C LEU A 10 1.92 -14.20 -8.83
N ASP A 11 2.23 -12.90 -8.85
CA ASP A 11 1.87 -11.93 -7.82
C ASP A 11 0.71 -11.07 -8.33
N VAL A 12 -0.40 -11.05 -7.57
CA VAL A 12 -1.60 -10.29 -7.91
C VAL A 12 -1.66 -9.04 -7.05
N ALA A 13 -1.46 -7.87 -7.66
CA ALA A 13 -1.69 -6.58 -7.00
C ALA A 13 -3.20 -6.35 -6.84
N ALA A 14 -3.67 -6.19 -5.60
CA ALA A 14 -5.09 -6.21 -5.29
C ALA A 14 -5.52 -5.01 -4.42
N THR A 15 -6.62 -4.36 -4.83
CA THR A 15 -7.22 -3.24 -4.11
C THR A 15 -8.64 -3.58 -3.62
N GLY A 16 -9.39 -4.35 -4.37
CA GLY A 16 -10.80 -4.66 -4.08
C GLY A 16 -11.05 -6.15 -3.88
N PRO A 17 -12.18 -6.51 -3.25
CA PRO A 17 -12.45 -7.88 -2.80
C PRO A 17 -12.48 -8.91 -3.94
N LYS A 18 -12.93 -8.54 -5.13
CA LYS A 18 -12.95 -9.47 -6.29
C LYS A 18 -11.52 -9.84 -6.71
N ILE A 19 -10.62 -8.87 -6.77
CA ILE A 19 -9.22 -9.11 -7.15
C ILE A 19 -8.46 -9.82 -6.02
N ILE A 20 -8.75 -9.49 -4.77
CA ILE A 20 -8.19 -10.20 -3.60
C ILE A 20 -8.60 -11.68 -3.65
N ALA A 21 -9.89 -11.98 -3.88
CA ALA A 21 -10.36 -13.35 -3.99
C ALA A 21 -9.73 -14.09 -5.16
N MET A 22 -9.65 -13.47 -6.34
CA MET A 22 -9.00 -14.04 -7.52
C MET A 22 -7.50 -14.31 -7.26
N GLY A 23 -6.81 -13.36 -6.61
CA GLY A 23 -5.41 -13.53 -6.23
C GLY A 23 -5.20 -14.67 -5.24
N ALA A 24 -6.11 -14.84 -4.28
CA ALA A 24 -6.09 -15.95 -3.33
C ALA A 24 -6.32 -17.32 -4.01
N GLU A 25 -7.14 -17.35 -5.05
CA GLU A 25 -7.40 -18.58 -5.80
C GLU A 25 -6.27 -18.96 -6.76
N LEU A 26 -5.76 -18.00 -7.50
CA LEU A 26 -4.92 -18.25 -8.69
C LEU A 26 -3.45 -17.88 -8.47
N GLY A 27 -3.15 -16.91 -7.61
CA GLY A 27 -1.82 -16.41 -7.35
C GLY A 27 -1.01 -17.29 -6.40
N GLU A 28 0.30 -17.22 -6.49
CA GLU A 28 1.21 -17.66 -5.43
C GLU A 28 1.49 -16.52 -4.43
N ARG A 29 1.15 -15.28 -4.81
CA ARG A 29 1.31 -14.07 -4.02
C ARG A 29 0.13 -13.14 -4.20
N VAL A 30 -0.25 -12.43 -3.13
CA VAL A 30 -1.22 -11.33 -3.17
C VAL A 30 -0.59 -10.13 -2.53
N SER A 31 -0.49 -9.02 -3.27
CA SER A 31 0.11 -7.77 -2.80
C SER A 31 -0.97 -6.70 -2.72
N PHE A 32 -1.31 -6.29 -1.49
CA PHE A 32 -2.37 -5.33 -1.23
C PHE A 32 -1.96 -3.90 -1.57
N SER A 33 -2.81 -3.18 -2.27
CA SER A 33 -2.72 -1.74 -2.52
C SER A 33 -3.83 -1.02 -1.73
N LEU A 34 -3.78 -1.13 -0.40
CA LEU A 34 -4.82 -0.66 0.53
C LEU A 34 -4.38 0.54 1.38
N GLY A 35 -3.14 1.00 1.21
CA GLY A 35 -2.48 1.94 2.11
C GLY A 35 -1.99 1.27 3.39
N ALA A 36 -1.55 2.08 4.36
CA ALA A 36 -1.00 1.64 5.64
C ALA A 36 -2.06 1.52 6.76
N ASP A 37 -3.33 1.56 6.41
CA ASP A 37 -4.44 1.41 7.35
C ASP A 37 -4.55 -0.06 7.79
N ILE A 38 -4.34 -0.30 9.09
CA ILE A 38 -4.31 -1.64 9.69
C ILE A 38 -5.62 -2.38 9.50
N GLU A 39 -6.77 -1.71 9.68
CA GLU A 39 -8.08 -2.33 9.55
C GLU A 39 -8.37 -2.75 8.11
N ARG A 40 -7.96 -1.94 7.14
CA ARG A 40 -8.12 -2.28 5.73
C ARG A 40 -7.21 -3.44 5.32
N ILE A 41 -5.96 -3.46 5.78
CA ILE A 41 -5.03 -4.58 5.52
C ILE A 41 -5.59 -5.85 6.16
N LYS A 42 -6.04 -5.78 7.43
CA LYS A 42 -6.65 -6.90 8.13
C LYS A 42 -7.86 -7.45 7.38
N CYS A 43 -8.75 -6.59 6.90
CA CYS A 43 -9.89 -7.00 6.08
C CYS A 43 -9.45 -7.75 4.80
N GLY A 44 -8.40 -7.26 4.12
CA GLY A 44 -7.81 -7.95 2.96
C GLY A 44 -7.26 -9.33 3.31
N VAL A 45 -6.53 -9.44 4.42
CA VAL A 45 -6.00 -10.72 4.93
C VAL A 45 -7.13 -11.70 5.26
N ASP A 46 -8.19 -11.24 5.94
CA ASP A 46 -9.34 -12.06 6.31
C ASP A 46 -10.09 -12.58 5.06
N GLN A 47 -10.17 -11.77 4.01
CA GLN A 47 -10.73 -12.21 2.72
C GLN A 47 -9.89 -13.31 2.07
N VAL A 48 -8.56 -13.18 2.06
CA VAL A 48 -7.68 -14.25 1.54
C VAL A 48 -7.88 -15.53 2.34
N LYS A 49 -7.87 -15.46 3.69
CA LYS A 49 -8.11 -16.61 4.57
C LYS A 49 -9.46 -17.27 4.30
N ALA A 50 -10.52 -16.49 4.07
CA ALA A 50 -11.85 -17.02 3.77
C ALA A 50 -11.89 -17.79 2.45
N VAL A 51 -11.17 -17.33 1.42
CA VAL A 51 -11.05 -18.04 0.13
C VAL A 51 -10.25 -19.33 0.29
N VAL A 52 -9.07 -19.25 0.94
CA VAL A 52 -8.20 -20.42 1.17
C VAL A 52 -8.94 -21.51 1.94
N ASN A 53 -9.67 -21.14 3.00
CA ASN A 53 -10.41 -22.10 3.84
C ASN A 53 -11.59 -22.77 3.09
N LYS A 54 -12.18 -22.11 2.10
CA LYS A 54 -13.23 -22.72 1.25
C LYS A 54 -12.67 -23.72 0.24
N ASN A 55 -11.42 -23.55 -0.19
CA ASN A 55 -10.78 -24.35 -1.25
C ASN A 55 -9.99 -25.56 -0.68
N THR A 56 -10.44 -26.14 0.43
CA THR A 56 -9.78 -27.27 1.12
C THR A 56 -9.58 -28.53 0.25
N VAL A 57 -10.33 -28.64 -0.84
CA VAL A 57 -10.30 -29.83 -1.73
C VAL A 57 -8.99 -29.97 -2.51
N ASN A 58 -8.29 -28.86 -2.81
CA ASN A 58 -7.11 -28.87 -3.68
C ASN A 58 -5.76 -28.68 -2.96
N GLN A 59 -5.71 -28.65 -1.63
CA GLN A 59 -4.47 -28.52 -0.80
C GLN A 59 -3.45 -27.50 -1.37
N LYS A 60 -3.91 -26.41 -1.96
CA LYS A 60 -3.03 -25.38 -2.49
C LYS A 60 -2.35 -24.66 -1.32
N VAL A 61 -1.04 -24.47 -1.41
CA VAL A 61 -0.30 -23.65 -0.45
C VAL A 61 -0.90 -22.24 -0.46
N PRO A 62 -1.25 -21.67 0.71
CA PRO A 62 -1.74 -20.30 0.78
C PRO A 62 -0.79 -19.31 0.11
N PRO A 63 -1.30 -18.29 -0.58
CA PRO A 63 -0.44 -17.28 -1.18
C PRO A 63 0.31 -16.50 -0.11
N SER A 64 1.56 -16.16 -0.41
CA SER A 64 2.33 -15.21 0.40
C SER A 64 1.75 -13.81 0.26
N LEU A 65 1.67 -13.06 1.37
CA LEU A 65 1.00 -11.75 1.41
C LEU A 65 1.98 -10.60 1.41
N GLY A 66 1.68 -9.57 0.65
CA GLY A 66 2.48 -8.35 0.58
C GLY A 66 1.63 -7.10 0.62
N VAL A 67 2.26 -5.96 0.87
CA VAL A 67 1.63 -4.63 0.84
C VAL A 67 2.48 -3.62 0.10
N TYR A 68 1.84 -2.71 -0.64
CA TYR A 68 2.46 -1.51 -1.19
C TYR A 68 2.24 -0.35 -0.22
N LEU A 69 3.32 0.25 0.29
CA LEU A 69 3.27 1.31 1.28
C LEU A 69 4.04 2.55 0.82
N ASN A 70 3.38 3.69 0.84
CA ASN A 70 4.05 4.98 0.71
C ASN A 70 4.72 5.30 2.05
N ILE A 71 6.05 5.51 2.04
CA ILE A 71 6.86 5.66 3.26
C ILE A 71 7.77 6.87 3.14
N CYS A 72 7.81 7.71 4.18
CA CYS A 72 8.80 8.77 4.31
C CYS A 72 9.24 8.92 5.77
N ILE A 73 10.52 8.65 6.04
CA ILE A 73 11.13 8.89 7.34
C ILE A 73 11.62 10.33 7.43
N HIS A 74 10.89 11.14 8.20
CA HIS A 74 11.19 12.54 8.40
C HIS A 74 10.71 13.00 9.79
N ASN A 75 11.48 13.89 10.46
CA ASN A 75 11.11 14.36 11.80
C ASN A 75 9.96 15.38 11.78
N ASP A 76 9.86 16.15 10.71
CA ASP A 76 8.73 17.02 10.43
C ASP A 76 7.66 16.22 9.67
N ILE A 77 6.52 16.00 10.32
CA ILE A 77 5.43 15.18 9.78
C ILE A 77 4.69 15.86 8.63
N ASP A 78 4.55 17.18 8.67
CA ASP A 78 3.91 17.93 7.59
C ASP A 78 4.76 17.83 6.31
N ARG A 79 6.09 17.94 6.48
CA ARG A 79 7.01 17.75 5.36
C ARG A 79 7.01 16.33 4.85
N ALA A 80 6.97 15.33 5.72
CA ALA A 80 6.84 13.94 5.34
C ALA A 80 5.57 13.69 4.49
N ALA A 81 4.45 14.29 4.90
CA ALA A 81 3.18 14.21 4.17
C ALA A 81 3.28 14.82 2.77
N GLU A 82 3.92 15.99 2.63
CA GLU A 82 4.13 16.61 1.32
C GLU A 82 4.96 15.72 0.39
N LEU A 83 6.01 15.10 0.92
CA LEU A 83 6.91 14.24 0.17
C LEU A 83 6.22 12.96 -0.36
N VAL A 84 5.29 12.37 0.40
CA VAL A 84 4.56 11.16 -0.02
C VAL A 84 3.27 11.45 -0.77
N ARG A 85 2.72 12.65 -0.66
CA ARG A 85 1.41 13.04 -1.22
C ARG A 85 1.19 12.59 -2.67
N PRO A 86 2.14 12.76 -3.61
CA PRO A 86 1.97 12.29 -4.99
C PRO A 86 1.76 10.78 -5.08
N GLY A 87 2.54 10.01 -4.34
CA GLY A 87 2.43 8.55 -4.28
C GLY A 87 1.13 8.09 -3.65
N VAL A 88 0.73 8.70 -2.53
CA VAL A 88 -0.55 8.44 -1.87
C VAL A 88 -1.71 8.68 -2.83
N GLY A 89 -1.70 9.79 -3.59
CA GLY A 89 -2.73 10.10 -4.59
C GLY A 89 -2.88 9.01 -5.66
N ILE A 90 -1.77 8.43 -6.14
CA ILE A 90 -1.79 7.32 -7.09
C ILE A 90 -2.48 6.09 -6.50
N PHE A 91 -2.06 5.65 -5.32
CA PHE A 91 -2.57 4.41 -4.73
C PHE A 91 -4.00 4.57 -4.19
N ALA A 92 -4.32 5.71 -3.61
CA ALA A 92 -5.67 6.01 -3.14
C ALA A 92 -6.69 6.11 -4.29
N HIS A 93 -6.27 6.59 -5.48
CA HIS A 93 -7.14 6.65 -6.65
C HIS A 93 -7.75 5.28 -7.01
N PHE A 94 -6.99 4.18 -6.91
CA PHE A 94 -7.51 2.85 -7.21
C PHE A 94 -8.70 2.47 -6.30
N THR A 95 -8.71 2.90 -5.04
CA THR A 95 -9.86 2.74 -4.14
C THR A 95 -11.02 3.68 -4.51
N GLY A 96 -10.71 4.84 -5.10
CA GLY A 96 -11.71 5.81 -5.59
C GLY A 96 -12.39 5.43 -6.91
N MET A 97 -11.92 4.40 -7.62
CA MET A 97 -12.48 4.00 -8.92
C MET A 97 -13.91 3.49 -8.79
N PRO A 98 -14.77 3.71 -9.83
CA PRO A 98 -16.12 3.16 -9.85
C PRO A 98 -16.12 1.64 -9.67
N GLY A 99 -17.02 1.15 -8.80
CA GLY A 99 -17.14 -0.28 -8.50
C GLY A 99 -16.11 -0.84 -7.52
N ALA A 100 -15.19 -0.03 -7.00
CA ALA A 100 -14.36 -0.44 -5.88
C ALA A 100 -15.23 -0.72 -4.64
N ASN A 101 -14.93 -1.80 -3.92
CA ASN A 101 -15.58 -2.05 -2.63
C ASN A 101 -15.02 -1.08 -1.59
N ARG A 102 -15.93 -0.47 -0.85
CA ARG A 102 -15.64 0.53 0.18
C ARG A 102 -16.19 0.14 1.54
N ASP A 103 -16.55 -1.13 1.70
CA ASP A 103 -16.93 -1.66 3.01
C ASP A 103 -15.76 -1.46 3.98
N ASN A 104 -16.08 -1.11 5.21
CA ASN A 104 -15.09 -0.84 6.28
C ASN A 104 -14.20 0.40 6.05
N ILE A 105 -14.61 1.32 5.17
CA ILE A 105 -13.97 2.64 5.03
C ILE A 105 -14.80 3.66 5.83
N ASN A 106 -14.14 4.45 6.68
CA ASN A 106 -14.83 5.51 7.42
C ASN A 106 -15.35 6.61 6.48
N GLN A 107 -16.36 7.37 6.92
CA GLN A 107 -17.03 8.39 6.09
C GLN A 107 -16.06 9.48 5.58
N ALA A 108 -15.08 9.88 6.36
CA ALA A 108 -14.12 10.90 5.96
C ALA A 108 -13.27 10.41 4.79
N ASP A 109 -12.76 9.17 4.88
CA ASP A 109 -11.97 8.56 3.80
C ASP A 109 -12.81 8.28 2.55
N GLN A 110 -14.10 7.90 2.71
CA GLN A 110 -15.01 7.76 1.57
C GLN A 110 -15.11 9.07 0.78
N THR A 111 -15.20 10.21 1.47
CA THR A 111 -15.22 11.52 0.82
C THR A 111 -13.94 11.80 0.03
N VAL A 112 -12.77 11.45 0.59
CA VAL A 112 -11.48 11.60 -0.10
C VAL A 112 -11.42 10.69 -1.33
N PHE A 113 -11.83 9.43 -1.22
CA PHE A 113 -11.83 8.50 -2.35
C PHE A 113 -12.82 8.93 -3.44
N ASP A 114 -13.98 9.51 -3.08
CA ASP A 114 -14.94 10.05 -4.04
C ASP A 114 -14.35 11.25 -4.81
N ALA A 115 -13.68 12.15 -4.11
CA ALA A 115 -13.00 13.29 -4.74
C ALA A 115 -11.90 12.81 -5.69
N LEU A 116 -11.06 11.87 -5.24
CA LEU A 116 -10.02 11.27 -6.07
C LEU A 116 -10.59 10.55 -7.31
N GLY A 117 -11.68 9.80 -7.15
CA GLY A 117 -12.32 9.10 -8.26
C GLY A 117 -12.87 10.03 -9.33
N LYS A 118 -13.40 11.21 -8.93
CA LYS A 118 -13.99 12.21 -9.84
C LYS A 118 -12.96 13.14 -10.48
N GLU A 119 -11.93 13.54 -9.72
CA GLU A 119 -11.04 14.64 -10.07
C GLU A 119 -9.64 14.18 -10.50
N TYR A 120 -9.40 12.88 -10.57
CA TYR A 120 -8.07 12.35 -10.89
C TYR A 120 -7.62 12.72 -12.30
N ASP A 121 -6.60 13.55 -12.40
CA ASP A 121 -6.00 13.94 -13.69
C ASP A 121 -4.92 12.94 -14.10
N LYS A 122 -5.24 12.06 -15.04
CA LYS A 122 -4.32 11.06 -15.59
C LYS A 122 -3.10 11.67 -16.28
N LYS A 123 -3.20 12.91 -16.78
CA LYS A 123 -2.08 13.62 -17.42
C LYS A 123 -1.07 14.14 -16.40
N ARG A 124 -1.52 14.34 -15.15
CA ARG A 124 -0.70 14.76 -14.02
C ARG A 124 -0.50 13.65 -12.99
N HIS A 125 -0.51 12.41 -13.45
CA HIS A 125 -0.32 11.22 -12.63
C HIS A 125 1.00 11.30 -11.85
N GLY A 126 0.93 11.22 -10.52
CA GLY A 126 2.09 11.22 -9.63
C GLY A 126 2.84 12.56 -9.53
N ARG A 127 2.22 13.67 -9.93
CA ARG A 127 2.79 15.00 -9.77
C ARG A 127 2.33 15.64 -8.46
N ALA A 128 3.26 16.30 -7.76
CA ALA A 128 2.98 16.95 -6.48
C ALA A 128 1.98 18.12 -6.63
N GLU A 129 2.07 18.86 -7.71
CA GLU A 129 1.21 20.01 -8.03
C GLU A 129 -0.18 19.62 -8.57
N ALA A 130 -0.48 18.33 -8.70
CA ALA A 130 -1.79 17.90 -9.18
C ALA A 130 -2.89 18.26 -8.17
N SER A 131 -3.99 18.87 -8.64
CA SER A 131 -5.09 19.35 -7.78
C SER A 131 -5.68 18.25 -6.92
N HIS A 132 -5.81 17.04 -7.44
CA HIS A 132 -6.31 15.89 -6.70
C HIS A 132 -5.37 15.46 -5.57
N ALA A 133 -4.05 15.64 -5.72
CA ALA A 133 -3.09 15.34 -4.68
C ALA A 133 -3.16 16.40 -3.55
N GLN A 134 -3.29 17.67 -3.91
CA GLN A 134 -3.32 18.78 -2.95
C GLN A 134 -4.56 18.79 -2.03
N LYS A 135 -5.67 18.18 -2.45
CA LYS A 135 -6.93 18.15 -1.70
C LYS A 135 -7.01 17.07 -0.62
N MET A 136 -6.03 16.19 -0.51
CA MET A 136 -6.05 15.14 0.52
C MET A 136 -5.73 15.73 1.90
N PRO A 137 -6.62 15.53 2.92
CA PRO A 137 -6.36 15.97 4.28
C PRO A 137 -5.15 15.28 4.89
N MET A 138 -4.51 15.94 5.85
CA MET A 138 -3.34 15.41 6.56
C MET A 138 -3.65 14.08 7.25
N GLU A 139 -4.78 13.99 7.93
CA GLU A 139 -5.22 12.79 8.65
C GLU A 139 -5.41 11.59 7.72
N PHE A 140 -5.84 11.83 6.48
CA PHE A 140 -5.93 10.78 5.47
C PHE A 140 -4.54 10.30 5.07
N ILE A 141 -3.60 11.22 4.80
CA ILE A 141 -2.22 10.87 4.43
C ILE A 141 -1.54 10.09 5.54
N GLU A 142 -1.70 10.49 6.80
CA GLU A 142 -1.14 9.78 7.96
C GLU A 142 -1.67 8.35 8.08
N ARG A 143 -2.97 8.13 7.84
CA ARG A 143 -3.54 6.78 7.88
C ARG A 143 -3.09 5.95 6.69
N PHE A 144 -3.10 6.53 5.49
CA PHE A 144 -2.86 5.81 4.24
C PHE A 144 -1.37 5.54 3.97
N SER A 145 -0.46 6.24 4.65
CA SER A 145 0.99 6.11 4.48
C SER A 145 1.73 5.90 5.79
N LEU A 146 3.00 5.59 5.71
CA LEU A 146 3.91 5.50 6.86
C LEU A 146 4.83 6.71 6.86
N ILE A 147 4.52 7.70 7.67
CA ILE A 147 5.27 8.95 7.75
C ILE A 147 5.60 9.32 9.19
N GLY A 148 6.71 10.01 9.37
CA GLY A 148 7.20 10.47 10.66
C GLY A 148 8.56 9.92 11.03
N SER A 149 8.85 9.84 12.34
CA SER A 149 10.11 9.29 12.83
C SER A 149 10.28 7.80 12.50
N ALA A 150 11.51 7.31 12.55
CA ALA A 150 11.81 5.92 12.31
C ALA A 150 11.06 4.99 13.29
N GLU A 151 11.01 5.37 14.58
CA GLU A 151 10.35 4.60 15.64
C GLU A 151 8.85 4.44 15.36
N LYS A 152 8.16 5.55 15.03
CA LYS A 152 6.72 5.53 14.67
C LYS A 152 6.46 4.62 13.46
N CYS A 153 7.32 4.68 12.46
CA CYS A 153 7.18 3.86 11.26
C CYS A 153 7.47 2.38 11.54
N ILE A 154 8.48 2.07 12.35
CA ILE A 154 8.81 0.70 12.78
C ILE A 154 7.64 0.07 13.53
N GLU A 155 7.07 0.77 14.53
CA GLU A 155 5.93 0.29 15.30
C GLU A 155 4.75 -0.11 14.40
N ARG A 156 4.38 0.75 13.44
CA ARG A 156 3.31 0.45 12.48
C ARG A 156 3.66 -0.68 11.52
N LEU A 157 4.93 -0.80 11.10
CA LEU A 157 5.38 -1.90 10.24
C LEU A 157 5.35 -3.24 10.96
N LEU A 158 5.71 -3.27 12.25
CA LEU A 158 5.60 -4.47 13.07
C LEU A 158 4.13 -4.88 13.22
N SER A 159 3.22 -3.95 13.49
CA SER A 159 1.78 -4.23 13.54
C SER A 159 1.24 -4.79 12.20
N ILE A 160 1.75 -4.30 11.06
CA ILE A 160 1.41 -4.86 9.74
C ILE A 160 1.97 -6.28 9.58
N LYS A 161 3.22 -6.53 10.03
CA LYS A 161 3.85 -7.86 10.00
C LYS A 161 3.04 -8.89 10.81
N GLU A 162 2.50 -8.49 11.97
CA GLU A 162 1.65 -9.35 12.84
C GLU A 162 0.35 -9.80 12.15
N LEU A 163 -0.15 -9.09 11.14
CA LEU A 163 -1.29 -9.54 10.34
C LEU A 163 -0.97 -10.72 9.41
N GLY A 164 0.30 -11.11 9.30
CA GLY A 164 0.77 -12.16 8.40
C GLY A 164 1.26 -11.61 7.05
N ILE A 165 1.62 -10.33 6.99
CA ILE A 165 2.28 -9.73 5.84
C ILE A 165 3.77 -10.07 5.89
N ASP A 166 4.26 -10.74 4.86
CA ASP A 166 5.65 -11.20 4.74
C ASP A 166 6.48 -10.40 3.74
N ARG A 167 5.85 -9.53 2.94
CA ARG A 167 6.52 -8.67 1.96
C ARG A 167 6.01 -7.23 2.02
N ILE A 168 6.93 -6.28 1.97
CA ILE A 168 6.62 -4.85 1.92
C ILE A 168 7.29 -4.24 0.68
N PHE A 169 6.48 -3.63 -0.18
CA PHE A 169 6.95 -2.84 -1.31
C PHE A 169 6.98 -1.37 -0.89
N VAL A 170 8.19 -0.85 -0.70
CA VAL A 170 8.42 0.52 -0.26
C VAL A 170 8.32 1.47 -1.44
N ILE A 171 7.44 2.46 -1.33
CA ILE A 171 7.28 3.54 -2.29
C ILE A 171 7.63 4.83 -1.58
N GLY A 172 8.88 5.24 -1.76
CA GLY A 172 9.40 6.46 -1.16
C GLY A 172 9.03 7.73 -1.94
N PRO A 173 9.41 8.89 -1.41
CA PRO A 173 9.37 10.14 -2.16
C PRO A 173 10.18 10.05 -3.46
N ARG A 174 9.76 10.81 -4.45
CA ARG A 174 10.37 10.78 -5.78
C ARG A 174 11.55 11.76 -5.88
N PRO A 175 12.79 11.28 -6.15
CA PRO A 175 13.96 12.15 -6.28
C PRO A 175 13.87 13.15 -7.45
N ASP A 176 13.16 12.80 -8.54
CA ASP A 176 12.93 13.71 -9.67
C ASP A 176 12.00 14.89 -9.34
N HIS A 177 11.23 14.81 -8.23
CA HIS A 177 10.37 15.88 -7.74
C HIS A 177 10.97 16.62 -6.53
N PHE A 178 11.62 15.91 -5.63
CA PHE A 178 12.04 16.42 -4.32
C PHE A 178 13.56 16.36 -4.12
N GLY A 179 14.30 15.98 -5.15
CA GLY A 179 15.77 16.04 -5.16
C GLY A 179 16.41 15.26 -4.03
N GLN A 180 17.34 15.95 -3.34
CA GLN A 180 18.15 15.35 -2.26
C GLN A 180 17.30 14.92 -1.06
N GLU A 181 16.26 15.66 -0.72
CA GLU A 181 15.40 15.36 0.43
C GLU A 181 14.69 14.00 0.30
N ALA A 182 14.26 13.63 -0.91
CA ALA A 182 13.74 12.31 -1.19
C ALA A 182 14.79 11.20 -0.98
N ASN A 183 16.03 11.44 -1.42
CA ASN A 183 17.13 10.51 -1.23
C ASN A 183 17.49 10.33 0.25
N GLU A 184 17.47 11.42 1.03
CA GLU A 184 17.70 11.39 2.46
C GLU A 184 16.64 10.58 3.21
N ALA A 185 15.36 10.78 2.88
CA ALA A 185 14.26 9.99 3.46
C ALA A 185 14.40 8.49 3.17
N LEU A 186 14.77 8.13 1.95
CA LEU A 186 15.02 6.74 1.55
C LEU A 186 16.25 6.15 2.25
N ALA A 187 17.33 6.93 2.36
CA ALA A 187 18.54 6.52 3.08
C ALA A 187 18.28 6.30 4.57
N ARG A 188 17.47 7.15 5.20
CA ARG A 188 17.02 6.97 6.59
C ARG A 188 16.20 5.70 6.74
N PHE A 189 15.25 5.43 5.85
CA PHE A 189 14.49 4.18 5.87
C PHE A 189 15.42 2.96 5.81
N ALA A 190 16.39 2.97 4.89
CA ALA A 190 17.34 1.88 4.74
C ALA A 190 18.22 1.67 5.98
N LYS A 191 18.64 2.75 6.62
CA LYS A 191 19.59 2.73 7.75
C LYS A 191 18.90 2.51 9.11
N GLU A 192 17.74 3.14 9.31
CA GLU A 192 17.09 3.22 10.62
C GLU A 192 15.96 2.18 10.77
N VAL A 193 15.30 1.77 9.67
CA VAL A 193 14.09 0.93 9.71
C VAL A 193 14.37 -0.51 9.26
N ILE A 194 15.02 -0.71 8.09
CA ILE A 194 15.24 -2.05 7.54
C ILE A 194 15.96 -3.00 8.51
N PRO A 195 17.02 -2.60 9.24
CA PRO A 195 17.72 -3.52 10.14
C PRO A 195 16.80 -4.10 11.22
N VAL A 196 15.93 -3.26 11.81
CA VAL A 196 14.99 -3.67 12.86
C VAL A 196 13.92 -4.64 12.37
N LEU A 197 13.55 -4.58 11.09
CA LEU A 197 12.53 -5.47 10.52
C LEU A 197 13.06 -6.84 10.09
N ARG A 198 14.38 -6.98 9.99
CA ARG A 198 15.04 -8.24 9.58
C ARG A 198 15.31 -9.20 10.74
N ASP A 199 15.34 -8.66 11.94
CA ASP A 199 15.48 -9.43 13.18
C ASP A 199 14.11 -9.99 13.61
#